data_ef7a5eafdca1b2a37ad032ccb2c82a65
#
_entry.id   ef7a5eafdca1b2a37ad032ccb2c82a65
#
_cell.length_a   1.000
_cell.length_b   1.000
_cell.length_c   1.000
_cell.angle_alpha   90.00
_cell.angle_beta   90.00
_cell.angle_gamma   90.00
#
_symmetry.space_group_name_H-M   'P 1'
#
loop_
_entity.id
_entity.type
_entity.pdbx_description
1 polymer ?
#
loop_
_entity_poly.entity_id
_entity_poly.type
_entity_poly.pdbx_seq_one_letter_code
_entity_poly.pdbx_strand_id
1 'polypeptide(L)'
;MEALGKYFIFLGKLFVNRETFGTYFKLIIDECVAIGINSIFLVSLVSFFMGAVTTIQTAYNLVSPLIPDYVISLVVRDMTILELAPTIIGVIYAGKVGSSMASGLGTMRISEQIDALEVMGINSTSYLVLPKILGSLLMYPLLVILAGLLSIVGGYLAGEFTGVITPTEYIYGIRFEFNEYMVTFALIKSFVFAFLVASISSFKGYYTTGGAVEVGKASTAAVTQSVIAILTADYLLAQLLLQ
;
A
#
# COMPACT_ATOMS: atom_id res chain seq x y z
N MET A 1 1.61 -16.43 20.90
CA MET A 1 2.80 -17.10 20.31
C MET A 1 2.42 -18.13 19.26
N GLU A 2 1.40 -18.96 19.45
CA GLU A 2 0.95 -19.96 18.45
C GLU A 2 0.55 -19.38 17.10
N ALA A 3 -0.15 -18.24 17.07
CA ALA A 3 -0.57 -17.57 15.85
C ALA A 3 0.63 -17.06 14.99
N LEU A 4 1.67 -16.55 15.64
CA LEU A 4 2.91 -16.12 14.97
C LEU A 4 3.66 -17.30 14.36
N GLY A 5 3.75 -18.43 15.10
CA GLY A 5 4.37 -19.65 14.56
C GLY A 5 3.62 -20.18 13.32
N LYS A 6 2.28 -20.21 13.36
CA LYS A 6 1.47 -20.58 12.19
C LYS A 6 1.68 -19.66 11.00
N TYR A 7 1.85 -18.35 11.22
CA TYR A 7 2.12 -17.39 10.15
C TYR A 7 3.48 -17.64 9.48
N PHE A 8 4.54 -17.87 10.24
CA PHE A 8 5.85 -18.19 9.65
C PHE A 8 5.86 -19.53 8.90
N ILE A 9 5.17 -20.56 9.42
CA ILE A 9 5.00 -21.84 8.72
C ILE A 9 4.23 -21.63 7.41
N PHE A 10 3.19 -20.80 7.42
CA PHE A 10 2.43 -20.43 6.23
C PHE A 10 3.31 -19.78 5.17
N LEU A 11 4.15 -18.82 5.55
CA LEU A 11 5.10 -18.20 4.63
C LEU A 11 6.14 -19.21 4.09
N GLY A 12 6.58 -20.16 4.91
CA GLY A 12 7.49 -21.23 4.47
C GLY A 12 6.86 -22.15 3.42
N LYS A 13 5.56 -22.45 3.53
CA LYS A 13 4.83 -23.27 2.57
C LYS A 13 4.73 -22.67 1.17
N LEU A 14 4.88 -21.34 1.03
CA LEU A 14 4.88 -20.66 -0.27
C LEU A 14 6.01 -21.14 -1.20
N PHE A 15 7.09 -21.67 -0.65
CA PHE A 15 8.30 -22.04 -1.38
C PHE A 15 8.39 -23.54 -1.68
N VAL A 16 7.43 -24.35 -1.21
CA VAL A 16 7.41 -25.80 -1.35
C VAL A 16 6.51 -26.19 -2.53
N ASN A 17 6.95 -27.19 -3.33
CA ASN A 17 6.18 -27.78 -4.46
C ASN A 17 5.50 -26.72 -5.35
N ARG A 18 6.33 -25.98 -6.08
CA ARG A 18 5.84 -24.92 -6.98
C ARG A 18 5.40 -25.48 -8.32
N GLU A 19 4.36 -24.87 -8.88
CA GLU A 19 3.91 -25.10 -10.25
C GLU A 19 4.90 -24.53 -11.29
N THR A 20 4.61 -24.75 -12.57
CA THR A 20 5.44 -24.24 -13.67
C THR A 20 5.45 -22.72 -13.72
N PHE A 21 6.59 -22.12 -14.11
CA PHE A 21 6.75 -20.66 -14.19
C PHE A 21 5.69 -19.99 -15.06
N GLY A 22 5.28 -20.63 -16.16
CA GLY A 22 4.24 -20.08 -17.06
C GLY A 22 2.89 -19.91 -16.38
N THR A 23 2.50 -20.82 -15.49
CA THR A 23 1.25 -20.73 -14.70
C THR A 23 1.30 -19.54 -13.75
N TYR A 24 2.42 -19.38 -13.02
CA TYR A 24 2.58 -18.25 -12.11
C TYR A 24 2.57 -16.90 -12.84
N PHE A 25 3.21 -16.80 -13.99
CA PHE A 25 3.26 -15.55 -14.74
C PHE A 25 1.86 -15.05 -15.10
N LYS A 26 0.99 -15.94 -15.57
CA LYS A 26 -0.41 -15.60 -15.85
C LYS A 26 -1.15 -15.16 -14.60
N LEU A 27 -1.05 -15.93 -13.50
CA LEU A 27 -1.70 -15.60 -12.24
C LEU A 27 -1.22 -14.27 -11.65
N ILE A 28 0.08 -13.96 -11.76
CA ILE A 28 0.64 -12.68 -11.31
C ILE A 28 0.07 -11.52 -12.12
N ILE A 29 -0.06 -11.66 -13.45
CA ILE A 29 -0.64 -10.62 -14.30
C ILE A 29 -2.11 -10.39 -13.93
N ASP A 30 -2.89 -11.45 -13.74
CA ASP A 30 -4.30 -11.36 -13.34
C ASP A 30 -4.43 -10.64 -11.97
N GLU A 31 -3.56 -10.96 -11.02
CA GLU A 31 -3.51 -10.25 -9.73
C GLU A 31 -3.03 -8.81 -9.86
N CYS A 32 -2.07 -8.51 -10.74
CA CYS A 32 -1.64 -7.13 -11.01
C CYS A 32 -2.80 -6.28 -11.55
N VAL A 33 -3.64 -6.83 -12.41
CA VAL A 33 -4.85 -6.15 -12.90
C VAL A 33 -5.84 -5.94 -11.76
N ALA A 34 -6.13 -6.98 -10.99
CA ALA A 34 -7.10 -6.93 -9.90
C ALA A 34 -6.68 -5.96 -8.78
N ILE A 35 -5.40 -5.95 -8.42
CA ILE A 35 -4.84 -5.13 -7.34
C ILE A 35 -4.57 -3.71 -7.83
N GLY A 36 -3.88 -3.58 -8.98
CA GLY A 36 -3.37 -2.32 -9.49
C GLY A 36 -4.45 -1.51 -10.18
N ILE A 37 -4.90 -1.97 -11.36
CA ILE A 37 -5.79 -1.20 -12.24
C ILE A 37 -7.09 -0.82 -11.52
N ASN A 38 -7.69 -1.75 -10.79
CA ASN A 38 -8.90 -1.48 -10.04
C ASN A 38 -8.70 -0.49 -8.87
N SER A 39 -7.46 -0.21 -8.48
CA SER A 39 -7.16 0.73 -7.39
C SER A 39 -6.72 2.11 -7.87
N ILE A 40 -6.35 2.28 -9.15
CA ILE A 40 -5.85 3.54 -9.71
C ILE A 40 -6.82 4.70 -9.43
N PHE A 41 -8.10 4.52 -9.73
CA PHE A 41 -9.09 5.61 -9.56
C PHE A 41 -9.18 6.10 -8.11
N LEU A 42 -9.29 5.17 -7.15
CA LEU A 42 -9.39 5.52 -5.73
C LEU A 42 -8.11 6.21 -5.24
N VAL A 43 -6.94 5.62 -5.57
CA VAL A 43 -5.64 6.17 -5.19
C VAL A 43 -5.45 7.56 -5.80
N SER A 44 -5.78 7.74 -7.08
CA SER A 44 -5.65 9.03 -7.76
C SER A 44 -6.49 10.11 -7.10
N LEU A 45 -7.74 9.81 -6.82
CA LEU A 45 -8.66 10.76 -6.19
C LEU A 45 -8.21 11.16 -4.79
N VAL A 46 -7.87 10.16 -3.96
CA VAL A 46 -7.40 10.43 -2.59
C VAL A 46 -6.10 11.21 -2.60
N SER A 47 -5.13 10.83 -3.41
CA SER A 47 -3.82 11.50 -3.46
C SER A 47 -3.93 12.95 -3.92
N PHE A 48 -4.76 13.21 -4.92
CA PHE A 48 -5.00 14.56 -5.41
C PHE A 48 -5.53 15.49 -4.31
N PHE A 49 -6.58 15.05 -3.61
CA PHE A 49 -7.14 15.85 -2.51
C PHE A 49 -6.23 15.93 -1.30
N MET A 50 -5.47 14.89 -1.01
CA MET A 50 -4.46 14.93 0.07
C MET A 50 -3.44 16.02 -0.19
N GLY A 51 -2.87 16.10 -1.39
CA GLY A 51 -1.93 17.16 -1.74
C GLY A 51 -2.56 18.56 -1.69
N ALA A 52 -3.79 18.70 -2.18
CA ALA A 52 -4.53 19.95 -2.12
C ALA A 52 -4.71 20.44 -0.66
N VAL A 53 -5.20 19.55 0.21
CA VAL A 53 -5.41 19.87 1.63
C VAL A 53 -4.10 20.17 2.35
N THR A 54 -3.06 19.36 2.10
CA THR A 54 -1.74 19.57 2.74
C THR A 54 -1.16 20.92 2.36
N THR A 55 -1.27 21.35 1.11
CA THR A 55 -0.78 22.67 0.66
C THR A 55 -1.49 23.81 1.39
N ILE A 56 -2.82 23.78 1.48
CA ILE A 56 -3.60 24.81 2.19
C ILE A 56 -3.27 24.82 3.67
N GLN A 57 -3.17 23.65 4.32
CA GLN A 57 -2.83 23.56 5.75
C GLN A 57 -1.41 24.03 6.03
N THR A 58 -0.44 23.70 5.17
CA THR A 58 0.94 24.13 5.31
C THR A 58 1.04 25.64 5.16
N ALA A 59 0.36 26.22 4.17
CA ALA A 59 0.28 27.67 4.00
C ALA A 59 -0.33 28.37 5.23
N TYR A 60 -1.40 27.82 5.78
CA TYR A 60 -2.04 28.36 6.99
C TYR A 60 -1.13 28.31 8.22
N ASN A 61 -0.28 27.29 8.36
CA ASN A 61 0.64 27.12 9.49
C ASN A 61 1.92 27.96 9.36
N LEU A 62 2.34 28.29 8.14
CA LEU A 62 3.57 29.03 7.85
C LEU A 62 3.32 30.54 7.69
N VAL A 63 2.42 31.13 8.48
CA VAL A 63 2.10 32.56 8.45
C VAL A 63 3.19 33.38 9.17
N SER A 64 4.37 33.51 8.57
CA SER A 64 5.42 34.37 9.07
C SER A 64 6.04 35.14 7.90
N PRO A 65 6.08 36.50 7.97
CA PRO A 65 6.70 37.31 6.91
C PRO A 65 8.20 37.03 6.68
N LEU A 66 8.83 36.30 7.59
CA LEU A 66 10.25 35.93 7.51
C LEU A 66 10.50 34.64 6.74
N ILE A 67 9.44 33.84 6.46
CA ILE A 67 9.55 32.56 5.76
C ILE A 67 9.11 32.79 4.32
N PRO A 68 9.99 32.55 3.33
CA PRO A 68 9.61 32.64 1.91
C PRO A 68 8.51 31.62 1.53
N ASP A 69 7.60 31.99 0.63
CA ASP A 69 6.43 31.17 0.28
C ASP A 69 6.79 29.84 -0.39
N TYR A 70 7.94 29.73 -1.06
CA TYR A 70 8.40 28.48 -1.64
C TYR A 70 8.61 27.34 -0.62
N VAL A 71 8.79 27.68 0.68
CA VAL A 71 8.93 26.70 1.77
C VAL A 71 7.65 25.88 1.93
N ILE A 72 6.48 26.42 1.59
CA ILE A 72 5.21 25.70 1.60
C ILE A 72 5.29 24.47 0.70
N SER A 73 5.69 24.66 -0.56
CA SER A 73 5.78 23.55 -1.50
C SER A 73 6.92 22.58 -1.20
N LEU A 74 8.02 23.03 -0.62
CA LEU A 74 9.09 22.19 -0.13
C LEU A 74 8.59 21.24 0.96
N VAL A 75 7.91 21.75 1.97
CA VAL A 75 7.33 20.93 3.06
C VAL A 75 6.28 19.98 2.53
N VAL A 76 5.40 20.43 1.63
CA VAL A 76 4.37 19.58 1.00
C VAL A 76 5.00 18.42 0.22
N ARG A 77 6.07 18.68 -0.55
CA ARG A 77 6.83 17.65 -1.26
C ARG A 77 7.39 16.60 -0.30
N ASP A 78 8.10 17.07 0.73
CA ASP A 78 8.77 16.17 1.67
C ASP A 78 7.78 15.33 2.46
N MET A 79 6.71 15.94 2.99
CA MET A 79 5.63 15.21 3.64
C MET A 79 4.95 14.20 2.70
N THR A 80 4.74 14.58 1.45
CA THR A 80 4.10 13.69 0.45
C THR A 80 4.96 12.48 0.17
N ILE A 81 6.25 12.66 -0.12
CA ILE A 81 7.13 11.57 -0.50
C ILE A 81 7.45 10.67 0.69
N LEU A 82 7.74 11.24 1.85
CA LEU A 82 8.18 10.46 3.01
C LEU A 82 7.06 9.73 3.72
N GLU A 83 5.85 10.33 3.78
CA GLU A 83 4.76 9.81 4.62
C GLU A 83 3.43 9.64 3.87
N LEU A 84 2.91 10.70 3.23
CA LEU A 84 1.52 10.66 2.73
C LEU A 84 1.34 9.63 1.63
N ALA A 85 2.25 9.57 0.66
CA ALA A 85 2.15 8.62 -0.44
C ALA A 85 2.34 7.17 0.03
N PRO A 86 3.39 6.76 0.75
CA PRO A 86 3.51 5.37 1.16
C PRO A 86 2.55 4.98 2.29
N THR A 87 2.42 5.78 3.35
CA THR A 87 1.72 5.35 4.56
C THR A 87 0.21 5.45 4.44
N ILE A 88 -0.33 6.59 3.97
CA ILE A 88 -1.79 6.76 3.85
C ILE A 88 -2.36 5.87 2.74
N ILE A 89 -1.67 5.80 1.60
CA ILE A 89 -2.08 4.87 0.55
C ILE A 89 -1.96 3.42 1.03
N GLY A 90 -1.02 3.10 1.92
CA GLY A 90 -0.90 1.80 2.57
C GLY A 90 -2.13 1.42 3.39
N VAL A 91 -2.66 2.35 4.16
CA VAL A 91 -3.89 2.14 4.94
C VAL A 91 -5.10 1.90 4.01
N ILE A 92 -5.23 2.71 2.95
CA ILE A 92 -6.29 2.55 1.94
C ILE A 92 -6.14 1.22 1.19
N TYR A 93 -4.91 0.85 0.86
CA TYR A 93 -4.57 -0.40 0.22
C TYR A 93 -4.94 -1.61 1.09
N ALA A 94 -4.61 -1.56 2.38
CA ALA A 94 -5.03 -2.58 3.34
C ALA A 94 -6.57 -2.70 3.41
N GLY A 95 -7.27 -1.57 3.42
CA GLY A 95 -8.74 -1.54 3.43
C GLY A 95 -9.37 -2.14 2.17
N LYS A 96 -8.88 -1.80 0.99
CA LYS A 96 -9.45 -2.24 -0.29
C LYS A 96 -8.91 -3.61 -0.72
N VAL A 97 -7.60 -3.70 -0.90
CA VAL A 97 -6.96 -4.89 -1.46
C VAL A 97 -6.82 -5.97 -0.39
N GLY A 98 -6.41 -5.60 0.82
CA GLY A 98 -6.28 -6.54 1.93
C GLY A 98 -7.61 -7.21 2.28
N SER A 99 -8.70 -6.43 2.37
CA SER A 99 -10.04 -7.00 2.60
C SER A 99 -10.49 -7.93 1.47
N SER A 100 -10.27 -7.54 0.22
CA SER A 100 -10.61 -8.34 -0.96
C SER A 100 -9.83 -9.65 -1.00
N MET A 101 -8.53 -9.64 -0.70
CA MET A 101 -7.72 -10.85 -0.61
C MET A 101 -8.19 -11.80 0.49
N ALA A 102 -8.47 -11.25 1.68
CA ALA A 102 -8.93 -12.06 2.81
C ALA A 102 -10.32 -12.64 2.57
N SER A 103 -11.25 -11.86 2.02
CA SER A 103 -12.59 -12.34 1.70
C SER A 103 -12.58 -13.35 0.55
N GLY A 104 -11.79 -13.12 -0.49
CA GLY A 104 -11.65 -14.03 -1.62
C GLY A 104 -11.12 -15.41 -1.20
N LEU A 105 -9.99 -15.44 -0.48
CA LEU A 105 -9.43 -16.70 0.04
C LEU A 105 -10.34 -17.34 1.09
N GLY A 106 -10.99 -16.54 1.94
CA GLY A 106 -11.96 -17.03 2.92
C GLY A 106 -13.16 -17.69 2.24
N THR A 107 -13.67 -17.11 1.16
CA THR A 107 -14.76 -17.71 0.36
C THR A 107 -14.32 -19.02 -0.28
N MET A 108 -13.12 -19.07 -0.87
CA MET A 108 -12.56 -20.31 -1.42
C MET A 108 -12.36 -21.39 -0.35
N ARG A 109 -12.06 -21.00 0.89
CA ARG A 109 -11.90 -21.93 2.00
C ARG A 109 -13.22 -22.54 2.45
N ILE A 110 -14.25 -21.72 2.67
CA ILE A 110 -15.57 -22.22 3.12
C ILE A 110 -16.35 -22.98 2.04
N SER A 111 -16.01 -22.77 0.76
CA SER A 111 -16.56 -23.52 -0.37
C SER A 111 -15.71 -24.73 -0.78
N GLU A 112 -14.74 -25.14 0.07
CA GLU A 112 -13.88 -26.32 -0.10
C GLU A 112 -13.00 -26.31 -1.37
N GLN A 113 -12.89 -25.16 -2.06
CA GLN A 113 -12.05 -25.05 -3.27
C GLN A 113 -10.56 -25.22 -2.94
N ILE A 114 -10.12 -24.76 -1.76
CA ILE A 114 -8.73 -24.95 -1.30
C ILE A 114 -8.46 -26.43 -1.03
N ASP A 115 -9.40 -27.13 -0.40
CA ASP A 115 -9.28 -28.55 -0.11
C ASP A 115 -9.29 -29.39 -1.40
N ALA A 116 -10.09 -29.00 -2.39
CA ALA A 116 -10.07 -29.62 -3.71
C ALA A 116 -8.71 -29.51 -4.41
N LEU A 117 -8.03 -28.35 -4.32
CA LEU A 117 -6.67 -28.19 -4.83
C LEU A 117 -5.68 -29.14 -4.14
N GLU A 118 -5.78 -29.27 -2.82
CA GLU A 118 -4.91 -30.17 -2.04
C GLU A 118 -5.12 -31.64 -2.38
N VAL A 119 -6.37 -32.07 -2.60
CA VAL A 119 -6.69 -33.42 -3.05
C VAL A 119 -6.12 -33.73 -4.45
N MET A 120 -6.06 -32.71 -5.32
CA MET A 120 -5.40 -32.81 -6.63
C MET A 120 -3.86 -32.81 -6.56
N GLY A 121 -3.27 -32.69 -5.36
CA GLY A 121 -1.82 -32.66 -5.16
C GLY A 121 -1.17 -31.30 -5.42
N ILE A 122 -1.96 -30.25 -5.63
CA ILE A 122 -1.49 -28.89 -5.84
C ILE A 122 -1.25 -28.23 -4.49
N ASN A 123 -0.08 -27.57 -4.30
CA ASN A 123 0.15 -26.78 -3.11
C ASN A 123 -0.72 -25.49 -3.15
N SER A 124 -1.89 -25.57 -2.52
CA SER A 124 -2.89 -24.49 -2.49
C SER A 124 -2.31 -23.16 -1.99
N THR A 125 -1.42 -23.21 -0.99
CA THR A 125 -0.77 -22.00 -0.46
C THR A 125 0.11 -21.33 -1.51
N SER A 126 0.98 -22.08 -2.19
CA SER A 126 1.84 -21.55 -3.24
C SER A 126 1.04 -21.07 -4.45
N TYR A 127 0.03 -21.84 -4.87
CA TYR A 127 -0.78 -21.53 -6.05
C TYR A 127 -1.63 -20.26 -5.90
N LEU A 128 -2.27 -20.07 -4.73
CA LEU A 128 -3.22 -18.98 -4.50
C LEU A 128 -2.57 -17.73 -3.90
N VAL A 129 -1.59 -17.90 -3.01
CA VAL A 129 -1.07 -16.78 -2.20
C VAL A 129 0.17 -16.14 -2.81
N LEU A 130 1.08 -16.93 -3.39
CA LEU A 130 2.31 -16.41 -3.98
C LEU A 130 2.05 -15.37 -5.09
N PRO A 131 1.11 -15.59 -6.05
CA PRO A 131 0.79 -14.58 -7.06
C PRO A 131 0.24 -13.28 -6.46
N LYS A 132 -0.54 -13.36 -5.38
CA LYS A 132 -1.09 -12.18 -4.68
C LYS A 132 0.02 -11.35 -4.03
N ILE A 133 0.98 -12.00 -3.38
CA ILE A 133 2.13 -11.31 -2.78
C ILE A 133 3.00 -10.66 -3.87
N LEU A 134 3.33 -11.41 -4.94
CA LEU A 134 4.15 -10.89 -6.03
C LEU A 134 3.44 -9.77 -6.80
N GLY A 135 2.15 -9.92 -7.08
CA GLY A 135 1.31 -8.87 -7.68
C GLY A 135 1.29 -7.60 -6.82
N SER A 136 1.17 -7.75 -5.50
CA SER A 136 1.22 -6.61 -4.56
C SER A 136 2.58 -5.92 -4.56
N LEU A 137 3.68 -6.69 -4.52
CA LEU A 137 5.04 -6.15 -4.55
C LEU A 137 5.34 -5.38 -5.85
N LEU A 138 4.72 -5.76 -6.96
CA LEU A 138 4.89 -5.06 -8.24
C LEU A 138 4.00 -3.83 -8.32
N MET A 139 2.72 -3.95 -7.95
CA MET A 139 1.74 -2.90 -8.20
C MET A 139 1.70 -1.81 -7.15
N TYR A 140 1.92 -2.16 -5.87
CA TYR A 140 1.82 -1.17 -4.81
C TYR A 140 2.89 -0.05 -4.90
N PRO A 141 4.19 -0.30 -5.17
CA PRO A 141 5.15 0.76 -5.40
C PRO A 141 4.77 1.69 -6.57
N LEU A 142 4.18 1.14 -7.63
CA LEU A 142 3.69 1.94 -8.76
C LEU A 142 2.53 2.86 -8.35
N LEU A 143 1.62 2.34 -7.51
CA LEU A 143 0.53 3.15 -6.95
C LEU A 143 1.06 4.26 -6.03
N VAL A 144 2.11 4.02 -5.26
CA VAL A 144 2.76 5.02 -4.40
C VAL A 144 3.42 6.12 -5.23
N ILE A 145 4.11 5.77 -6.33
CA ILE A 145 4.68 6.76 -7.26
C ILE A 145 3.57 7.62 -7.87
N LEU A 146 2.51 6.99 -8.37
CA LEU A 146 1.34 7.68 -8.91
C LEU A 146 0.72 8.62 -7.86
N ALA A 147 0.59 8.16 -6.62
CA ALA A 147 0.06 8.93 -5.51
C ALA A 147 0.90 10.17 -5.21
N GLY A 148 2.21 10.02 -5.15
CA GLY A 148 3.14 11.14 -4.95
C GLY A 148 3.01 12.20 -6.04
N LEU A 149 2.99 11.78 -7.31
CA LEU A 149 2.83 12.69 -8.44
C LEU A 149 1.50 13.43 -8.40
N LEU A 150 0.39 12.73 -8.18
CA LEU A 150 -0.94 13.34 -8.15
C LEU A 150 -1.15 14.24 -6.92
N SER A 151 -0.53 13.93 -5.79
CA SER A 151 -0.54 14.77 -4.61
C SER A 151 0.17 16.11 -4.88
N ILE A 152 1.33 16.09 -5.52
CA ILE A 152 2.04 17.30 -5.92
C ILE A 152 1.22 18.14 -6.91
N VAL A 153 0.57 17.51 -7.89
CA VAL A 153 -0.32 18.21 -8.84
C VAL A 153 -1.54 18.80 -8.14
N GLY A 154 -2.14 18.04 -7.22
CA GLY A 154 -3.27 18.52 -6.41
C GLY A 154 -2.91 19.72 -5.56
N GLY A 155 -1.71 19.69 -4.94
CA GLY A 155 -1.17 20.81 -4.17
C GLY A 155 -0.91 22.05 -5.03
N TYR A 156 -0.34 21.86 -6.22
CA TYR A 156 -0.13 22.95 -7.19
C TYR A 156 -1.43 23.66 -7.56
N LEU A 157 -2.44 22.89 -7.98
CA LEU A 157 -3.73 23.47 -8.37
C LEU A 157 -4.44 24.15 -7.20
N ALA A 158 -4.41 23.52 -6.02
CA ALA A 158 -5.01 24.14 -4.83
C ALA A 158 -4.31 25.44 -4.42
N GLY A 159 -2.98 25.49 -4.47
CA GLY A 159 -2.20 26.68 -4.20
C GLY A 159 -2.52 27.83 -5.13
N GLU A 160 -2.64 27.56 -6.44
CA GLU A 160 -2.99 28.53 -7.47
C GLU A 160 -4.43 29.04 -7.29
N PHE A 161 -5.43 28.12 -7.13
CA PHE A 161 -6.84 28.51 -6.99
C PHE A 161 -7.14 29.29 -5.73
N THR A 162 -6.44 29.01 -4.64
CA THR A 162 -6.63 29.72 -3.37
C THR A 162 -5.77 30.99 -3.24
N GLY A 163 -4.77 31.16 -4.12
CA GLY A 163 -3.87 32.30 -4.11
C GLY A 163 -2.87 32.30 -2.93
N VAL A 164 -2.69 31.16 -2.23
CA VAL A 164 -1.78 31.06 -1.07
C VAL A 164 -0.32 30.92 -1.47
N ILE A 165 -0.04 30.50 -2.68
CA ILE A 165 1.31 30.43 -3.26
C ILE A 165 1.24 30.62 -4.76
N THR A 166 2.23 31.33 -5.33
CA THR A 166 2.31 31.52 -6.77
C THR A 166 2.81 30.26 -7.47
N PRO A 167 2.37 29.98 -8.73
CA PRO A 167 2.86 28.83 -9.52
C PRO A 167 4.38 28.76 -9.61
N THR A 168 5.04 29.91 -9.74
CA THR A 168 6.51 30.01 -9.86
C THR A 168 7.20 29.59 -8.56
N GLU A 169 6.72 30.07 -7.42
CA GLU A 169 7.25 29.71 -6.10
C GLU A 169 6.98 28.24 -5.75
N TYR A 170 5.79 27.72 -6.14
CA TYR A 170 5.49 26.31 -5.94
C TYR A 170 6.47 25.40 -6.69
N ILE A 171 6.70 25.66 -7.98
CA ILE A 171 7.65 24.88 -8.79
C ILE A 171 9.09 25.05 -8.28
N TYR A 172 9.46 26.25 -7.84
CA TYR A 172 10.78 26.50 -7.26
C TYR A 172 11.00 25.66 -5.99
N GLY A 173 10.06 25.68 -5.04
CA GLY A 173 10.19 24.95 -3.78
C GLY A 173 10.21 23.43 -3.97
N ILE A 174 9.44 22.87 -4.94
CA ILE A 174 9.51 21.44 -5.26
C ILE A 174 10.92 21.03 -5.74
N ARG A 175 11.62 21.90 -6.45
CA ARG A 175 12.96 21.61 -6.99
C ARG A 175 14.08 21.95 -6.01
N PHE A 176 13.80 22.84 -5.07
CA PHE A 176 14.82 23.35 -4.13
C PHE A 176 15.35 22.22 -3.25
N GLU A 177 16.67 22.02 -3.25
CA GLU A 177 17.39 21.01 -2.45
C GLU A 177 16.72 19.62 -2.44
N PHE A 178 16.37 19.12 -3.63
CA PHE A 178 15.76 17.79 -3.75
C PHE A 178 16.75 16.69 -3.39
N ASN A 179 16.41 15.89 -2.39
CA ASN A 179 17.21 14.73 -1.98
C ASN A 179 16.65 13.44 -2.60
N GLU A 180 17.39 12.81 -3.51
CA GLU A 180 17.00 11.56 -4.18
C GLU A 180 16.78 10.40 -3.20
N TYR A 181 17.41 10.42 -2.04
CA TYR A 181 17.23 9.40 -1.01
C TYR A 181 15.79 9.31 -0.52
N MET A 182 15.03 10.41 -0.52
CA MET A 182 13.62 10.40 -0.12
C MET A 182 12.77 9.46 -0.99
N VAL A 183 13.03 9.43 -2.30
CA VAL A 183 12.33 8.53 -3.22
C VAL A 183 12.69 7.08 -2.94
N THR A 184 13.98 6.81 -2.72
CA THR A 184 14.46 5.47 -2.39
C THR A 184 13.84 4.98 -1.07
N PHE A 185 13.77 5.84 -0.07
CA PHE A 185 13.13 5.55 1.21
C PHE A 185 11.63 5.22 1.04
N ALA A 186 10.90 6.04 0.28
CA ALA A 186 9.48 5.78 -0.02
C ALA A 186 9.27 4.45 -0.74
N LEU A 187 10.15 4.08 -1.66
CA LEU A 187 10.11 2.78 -2.35
C LEU A 187 10.37 1.61 -1.40
N ILE A 188 11.37 1.72 -0.50
CA ILE A 188 11.62 0.69 0.51
C ILE A 188 10.38 0.49 1.40
N LYS A 189 9.78 1.58 1.92
CA LYS A 189 8.52 1.53 2.66
C LYS A 189 7.42 0.81 1.84
N SER A 190 7.28 1.16 0.56
CA SER A 190 6.24 0.59 -0.28
C SER A 190 6.39 -0.93 -0.46
N PHE A 191 7.58 -1.45 -0.67
CA PHE A 191 7.80 -2.90 -0.76
C PHE A 191 7.49 -3.62 0.54
N VAL A 192 7.90 -3.06 1.68
CA VAL A 192 7.60 -3.63 2.99
C VAL A 192 6.10 -3.65 3.26
N PHE A 193 5.39 -2.55 3.00
CA PHE A 193 3.95 -2.46 3.23
C PHE A 193 3.16 -3.38 2.30
N ALA A 194 3.54 -3.47 1.02
CA ALA A 194 2.95 -4.43 0.08
C ALA A 194 3.04 -5.86 0.59
N PHE A 195 4.23 -6.26 1.06
CA PHE A 195 4.44 -7.60 1.61
C PHE A 195 3.60 -7.84 2.87
N LEU A 196 3.59 -6.88 3.82
CA LEU A 196 2.83 -7.01 5.05
C LEU A 196 1.33 -7.15 4.79
N VAL A 197 0.76 -6.28 3.96
CA VAL A 197 -0.68 -6.33 3.65
C VAL A 197 -1.04 -7.63 2.95
N ALA A 198 -0.32 -8.01 1.89
CA ALA A 198 -0.63 -9.20 1.12
C ALA A 198 -0.48 -10.48 1.94
N SER A 199 0.57 -10.61 2.74
CA SER A 199 0.84 -11.81 3.54
C SER A 199 -0.15 -11.95 4.71
N ILE A 200 -0.42 -10.87 5.46
CA ILE A 200 -1.36 -10.87 6.59
C ILE A 200 -2.78 -11.14 6.10
N SER A 201 -3.20 -10.47 5.03
CA SER A 201 -4.55 -10.63 4.48
C SER A 201 -4.78 -12.03 3.92
N SER A 202 -3.80 -12.56 3.19
CA SER A 202 -3.85 -13.93 2.69
C SER A 202 -3.86 -14.96 3.81
N PHE A 203 -3.06 -14.77 4.86
CA PHE A 203 -3.06 -15.64 6.04
C PHE A 203 -4.42 -15.68 6.72
N LYS A 204 -5.05 -14.52 6.93
CA LYS A 204 -6.38 -14.44 7.56
C LYS A 204 -7.46 -15.11 6.72
N GLY A 205 -7.47 -14.87 5.44
CA GLY A 205 -8.43 -15.50 4.52
C GLY A 205 -8.24 -17.00 4.43
N TYR A 206 -7.01 -17.46 4.27
CA TYR A 206 -6.68 -18.87 4.08
C TYR A 206 -7.08 -19.77 5.26
N TYR A 207 -6.97 -19.26 6.50
CA TYR A 207 -7.32 -20.00 7.71
C TYR A 207 -8.71 -19.64 8.27
N THR A 208 -9.57 -19.07 7.44
CA THR A 208 -10.98 -18.84 7.84
C THR A 208 -11.72 -20.17 7.97
N THR A 209 -12.49 -20.31 9.06
CA THR A 209 -13.30 -21.51 9.34
C THR A 209 -14.71 -21.08 9.70
N GLY A 210 -15.72 -21.81 9.21
CA GLY A 210 -17.13 -21.52 9.47
C GLY A 210 -17.87 -21.09 8.21
N GLY A 211 -18.73 -20.09 8.29
CA GLY A 211 -19.58 -19.64 7.18
C GLY A 211 -19.23 -18.23 6.69
N ALA A 212 -20.11 -17.64 5.87
CA ALA A 212 -19.95 -16.32 5.27
C ALA A 212 -19.73 -15.18 6.31
N VAL A 213 -20.31 -15.30 7.48
CA VAL A 213 -20.12 -14.33 8.58
C VAL A 213 -18.67 -14.31 9.04
N GLU A 214 -18.05 -15.49 9.13
CA GLU A 214 -16.65 -15.61 9.55
C GLU A 214 -15.68 -15.07 8.48
N VAL A 215 -16.03 -15.19 7.20
CA VAL A 215 -15.29 -14.54 6.09
C VAL A 215 -15.28 -13.01 6.29
N GLY A 216 -16.42 -12.41 6.61
CA GLY A 216 -16.51 -10.98 6.93
C GLY A 216 -15.63 -10.58 8.13
N LYS A 217 -15.65 -11.37 9.20
CA LYS A 217 -14.78 -11.14 10.37
C LYS A 217 -13.30 -11.28 10.03
N ALA A 218 -12.93 -12.29 9.25
CA ALA A 218 -11.56 -12.49 8.80
C ALA A 218 -11.07 -11.32 7.94
N SER A 219 -11.92 -10.79 7.05
CA SER A 219 -11.63 -9.61 6.24
C SER A 219 -11.37 -8.38 7.11
N THR A 220 -12.23 -8.08 8.07
CA THR A 220 -12.05 -6.96 9.01
C THR A 220 -10.80 -7.13 9.86
N ALA A 221 -10.54 -8.35 10.37
CA ALA A 221 -9.34 -8.64 11.13
C ALA A 221 -8.06 -8.50 10.28
N ALA A 222 -8.10 -8.87 9.01
CA ALA A 222 -6.99 -8.69 8.07
C ALA A 222 -6.66 -7.21 7.89
N VAL A 223 -7.65 -6.37 7.65
CA VAL A 223 -7.46 -4.90 7.52
C VAL A 223 -6.84 -4.33 8.78
N THR A 224 -7.45 -4.59 9.94
CA THR A 224 -6.99 -4.05 11.22
C THR A 224 -5.54 -4.45 11.52
N GLN A 225 -5.20 -5.73 11.34
CA GLN A 225 -3.84 -6.22 11.58
C GLN A 225 -2.83 -5.69 10.57
N SER A 226 -3.23 -5.56 9.30
CA SER A 226 -2.37 -4.96 8.27
C SER A 226 -2.07 -3.50 8.56
N VAL A 227 -3.06 -2.71 9.00
CA VAL A 227 -2.86 -1.31 9.37
C VAL A 227 -1.93 -1.17 10.58
N ILE A 228 -2.11 -2.00 11.62
CA ILE A 228 -1.21 -2.01 12.78
C ILE A 228 0.23 -2.37 12.34
N ALA A 229 0.37 -3.37 11.47
CA ALA A 229 1.68 -3.77 10.95
C ALA A 229 2.35 -2.68 10.11
N ILE A 230 1.57 -1.97 9.25
CA ILE A 230 2.04 -0.82 8.48
C ILE A 230 2.58 0.26 9.42
N LEU A 231 1.78 0.72 10.38
CA LEU A 231 2.18 1.81 11.28
C LEU A 231 3.39 1.44 12.13
N THR A 232 3.48 0.19 12.57
CA THR A 232 4.65 -0.31 13.30
C THR A 232 5.89 -0.36 12.42
N ALA A 233 5.76 -0.88 11.21
CA ALA A 233 6.87 -0.94 10.25
C ALA A 233 7.29 0.46 9.79
N ASP A 234 6.35 1.38 9.62
CA ASP A 234 6.59 2.77 9.28
C ASP A 234 7.51 3.45 10.29
N TYR A 235 7.15 3.37 11.56
CA TYR A 235 7.97 3.89 12.65
C TYR A 235 9.37 3.27 12.68
N LEU A 236 9.48 1.94 12.54
CA LEU A 236 10.77 1.25 12.56
C LEU A 236 11.65 1.62 11.36
N LEU A 237 11.07 1.71 10.16
CA LEU A 237 11.80 2.12 8.95
C LEU A 237 12.25 3.57 9.03
N ALA A 238 11.40 4.47 9.53
CA ALA A 238 11.78 5.87 9.73
C ALA A 238 12.96 6.00 10.71
N GLN A 239 12.93 5.27 11.82
CA GLN A 239 14.01 5.28 12.81
C GLN A 239 15.31 4.67 12.29
N LEU A 240 15.23 3.62 11.45
CA LEU A 240 16.43 2.92 10.96
C LEU A 240 17.07 3.59 9.74
N LEU A 241 16.30 4.28 8.91
CA LEU A 241 16.75 4.77 7.60
C LEU A 241 16.92 6.29 7.54
N LEU A 242 16.32 7.06 8.45
CA LEU A 242 16.43 8.52 8.51
C LEU A 242 17.38 9.02 9.62
N GLN A 243 18.00 8.12 10.37
CA GLN A 243 19.08 8.44 11.32
C GLN A 243 20.45 8.36 10.58
#